data_52f6e0428ecb620dcf47f20d93b21255
#
_entry.id   52f6e0428ecb620dcf47f20d93b21255
#
_cell.length_a   1.000
_cell.length_b   1.000
_cell.length_c   1.000
_cell.angle_alpha   90.00
_cell.angle_beta   90.00
_cell.angle_gamma   90.00
#
_symmetry.space_group_name_H-M   'P 1'
#
loop_
_entity.id
_entity.type
_entity.pdbx_description
1 polymer ?
#
loop_
_entity_poly.entity_id
_entity_poly.type
_entity_poly.pdbx_seq_one_letter_code
_entity_poly.pdbx_strand_id
1 'polypeptide(L)'
;MKLRRLSLGFYLCVFSLLVVACHVEFSPNAQWRDIPSVYCVLDPEEDTVWVRVQRCYLGDDTLYNYSTIADSTNYPEGSIRVKLLAWEGQRGTHNSLTATNRLVDSWDLVYLELPGKPDGDFASGSQPIYYCVPGHRLLEDTACVFELLVINQRNDTLARATTSLVGFQTLTRVGGDTVESVLVEPNTARGHAFGYRVPNKGEIKWNTLPRGRRYQPTLIFHYAKHGDTMSIPVKGSYLVNTNNDLTLSSKSITQERLLSYVKESLKDNRDTIYIVNMVGIVIDACNEDLHAYLNSQNSASGASQDYQIYSNIEGGVGIFGSRRTHILANVPCDSSGKEGYLASELKKLHVGFSGDWGK
;
A
#
# COMPACT_ATOMS: atom_id res chain seq x y z
N MET A 1 4.91 -73.47 41.97
CA MET A 1 3.78 -72.98 41.16
C MET A 1 3.24 -71.59 41.59
N LYS A 2 3.44 -71.13 42.82
CA LYS A 2 2.91 -69.82 43.30
C LYS A 2 3.72 -68.59 42.81
N LEU A 3 5.05 -68.69 42.63
CA LEU A 3 5.84 -67.54 42.16
C LEU A 3 5.59 -67.12 40.69
N ARG A 4 5.25 -68.07 39.80
CA ARG A 4 4.90 -67.76 38.38
C ARG A 4 3.58 -66.98 38.23
N ARG A 5 2.65 -67.16 39.15
CA ARG A 5 1.34 -66.48 39.09
C ARG A 5 1.45 -65.02 39.63
N LEU A 6 2.38 -64.76 40.57
CA LEU A 6 2.63 -63.39 41.04
C LEU A 6 3.33 -62.54 39.97
N SER A 7 4.25 -63.11 39.22
CA SER A 7 4.92 -62.34 38.13
C SER A 7 3.99 -61.98 36.96
N LEU A 8 3.06 -62.90 36.63
CA LEU A 8 2.09 -62.62 35.54
C LEU A 8 1.10 -61.52 35.93
N GLY A 9 0.64 -61.46 37.18
CA GLY A 9 -0.24 -60.39 37.68
C GLY A 9 0.48 -59.05 37.70
N PHE A 10 1.76 -59.00 38.06
CA PHE A 10 2.56 -57.79 38.05
C PHE A 10 2.74 -57.23 36.65
N TYR A 11 3.05 -58.11 35.65
CA TYR A 11 3.18 -57.70 34.26
C TYR A 11 1.82 -57.21 33.66
N LEU A 12 0.70 -57.82 34.06
CA LEU A 12 -0.62 -57.43 33.63
C LEU A 12 -1.01 -56.05 34.22
N CYS A 13 -0.69 -55.75 35.50
CA CYS A 13 -0.88 -54.46 36.11
C CYS A 13 -0.01 -53.35 35.47
N VAL A 14 1.26 -53.65 35.19
CA VAL A 14 2.16 -52.69 34.51
C VAL A 14 1.68 -52.40 33.07
N PHE A 15 1.21 -53.44 32.36
CA PHE A 15 0.65 -53.26 31.03
C PHE A 15 -0.65 -52.48 31.03
N SER A 16 -1.55 -52.69 32.01
CA SER A 16 -2.77 -51.88 32.13
C SER A 16 -2.51 -50.42 32.53
N LEU A 17 -1.47 -50.14 33.33
CA LEU A 17 -1.02 -48.76 33.63
C LEU A 17 -0.43 -48.04 32.39
N LEU A 18 0.24 -48.77 31.52
CA LEU A 18 0.77 -48.19 30.26
C LEU A 18 -0.32 -47.85 29.22
N VAL A 19 -1.45 -48.56 29.24
CA VAL A 19 -2.57 -48.30 28.35
C VAL A 19 -3.41 -47.08 28.77
N VAL A 20 -3.44 -46.77 30.08
CA VAL A 20 -4.17 -45.58 30.59
C VAL A 20 -3.38 -44.29 30.44
N ALA A 21 -2.05 -44.36 30.19
CA ALA A 21 -1.20 -43.19 30.04
C ALA A 21 -1.27 -42.51 28.65
N CYS A 22 -2.05 -43.07 27.70
CA CYS A 22 -2.09 -42.57 26.30
C CYS A 22 -3.34 -41.76 25.91
N HIS A 23 -4.00 -41.12 26.85
CA HIS A 23 -5.06 -40.14 26.55
C HIS A 23 -4.65 -38.74 27.02
N VAL A 24 -3.48 -38.29 26.63
CA VAL A 24 -3.25 -36.86 26.55
C VAL A 24 -3.69 -36.44 25.17
N GLU A 25 -4.85 -35.83 25.08
CA GLU A 25 -5.25 -35.12 23.86
C GLU A 25 -4.21 -34.01 23.61
N PHE A 26 -3.23 -34.32 22.79
CA PHE A 26 -2.26 -33.32 22.35
C PHE A 26 -2.98 -32.44 21.32
N SER A 27 -3.48 -31.29 21.78
CA SER A 27 -3.90 -30.24 20.86
C SER A 27 -2.62 -29.53 20.36
N PRO A 28 -2.31 -29.58 19.08
CA PRO A 28 -1.19 -28.83 18.51
C PRO A 28 -1.45 -27.33 18.50
N ASN A 29 -2.67 -26.92 18.78
CA ASN A 29 -3.09 -25.53 18.77
C ASN A 29 -2.69 -24.83 20.07
N ALA A 30 -2.13 -23.64 19.96
CA ALA A 30 -1.95 -22.74 21.10
C ALA A 30 -3.32 -22.32 21.68
N GLN A 31 -3.32 -21.89 22.95
CA GLN A 31 -4.54 -21.32 23.53
C GLN A 31 -5.03 -20.15 22.68
N TRP A 32 -6.31 -20.19 22.30
CA TRP A 32 -6.93 -19.14 21.49
C TRP A 32 -6.77 -17.75 22.12
N ARG A 33 -6.43 -16.76 21.32
CA ARG A 33 -6.39 -15.35 21.69
C ARG A 33 -7.13 -14.56 20.62
N ASP A 34 -7.79 -13.49 21.04
CA ASP A 34 -8.42 -12.54 20.13
C ASP A 34 -7.34 -11.62 19.55
N ILE A 35 -6.91 -11.91 18.33
CA ILE A 35 -5.83 -11.19 17.65
C ILE A 35 -6.44 -10.45 16.45
N PRO A 36 -6.56 -9.11 16.50
CA PRO A 36 -7.01 -8.32 15.37
C PRO A 36 -6.00 -8.32 14.21
N SER A 37 -6.51 -8.44 12.99
CA SER A 37 -5.79 -8.13 11.77
C SER A 37 -6.23 -6.76 11.28
N VAL A 38 -5.35 -5.78 11.29
CA VAL A 38 -5.67 -4.37 11.03
C VAL A 38 -4.98 -3.90 9.76
N TYR A 39 -5.75 -3.27 8.86
CA TYR A 39 -5.22 -2.64 7.68
C TYR A 39 -5.74 -1.20 7.58
N CYS A 40 -4.82 -0.24 7.68
CA CYS A 40 -5.10 1.18 7.54
C CYS A 40 -3.91 1.89 6.88
N VAL A 41 -4.20 2.65 5.83
CA VAL A 41 -3.20 3.50 5.18
C VAL A 41 -3.78 4.91 5.12
N LEU A 42 -3.16 5.83 5.85
CA LEU A 42 -3.53 7.24 5.82
C LEU A 42 -3.04 7.88 4.52
N ASP A 43 -3.94 8.57 3.85
CA ASP A 43 -3.64 9.39 2.68
C ASP A 43 -4.16 10.81 2.94
N PRO A 44 -3.26 11.80 3.09
CA PRO A 44 -3.69 13.17 3.36
C PRO A 44 -4.47 13.83 2.20
N GLU A 45 -4.43 13.30 0.99
CA GLU A 45 -5.20 13.79 -0.16
C GLU A 45 -6.64 13.27 -0.16
N GLU A 46 -6.97 12.31 0.71
CA GLU A 46 -8.31 11.72 0.84
C GLU A 46 -9.05 12.32 2.04
N ASP A 47 -10.32 12.66 1.87
CA ASP A 47 -11.17 13.19 2.95
C ASP A 47 -11.55 12.12 3.98
N THR A 48 -11.50 10.85 3.61
CA THR A 48 -11.99 9.72 4.39
C THR A 48 -10.87 8.75 4.73
N VAL A 49 -10.76 8.43 6.01
CA VAL A 49 -9.88 7.36 6.50
C VAL A 49 -10.68 6.05 6.59
N TRP A 50 -10.15 5.02 5.98
CA TRP A 50 -10.71 3.67 5.98
C TRP A 50 -9.85 2.71 6.78
N VAL A 51 -10.48 1.95 7.68
CA VAL A 51 -9.80 0.95 8.50
C VAL A 51 -10.53 -0.38 8.39
N ARG A 52 -9.82 -1.39 7.94
CA ARG A 52 -10.32 -2.76 7.95
C ARG A 52 -9.79 -3.47 9.18
N VAL A 53 -10.69 -4.03 9.99
CA VAL A 53 -10.34 -4.82 11.16
C VAL A 53 -10.99 -6.19 11.02
N GLN A 54 -10.18 -7.23 11.00
CA GLN A 54 -10.61 -8.62 10.92
C GLN A 54 -10.06 -9.38 12.13
N ARG A 55 -10.55 -10.58 12.38
CA ARG A 55 -10.05 -11.50 13.40
C ARG A 55 -9.09 -12.51 12.77
N CYS A 56 -8.00 -12.80 13.47
CA CYS A 56 -7.28 -14.03 13.23
C CYS A 56 -8.07 -15.19 13.84
N TYR A 57 -8.16 -16.29 13.14
CA TYR A 57 -8.88 -17.48 13.58
C TYR A 57 -7.92 -18.63 13.84
N LEU A 58 -8.30 -19.49 14.77
CA LEU A 58 -7.62 -20.73 15.10
C LEU A 58 -8.70 -21.81 15.28
N GLY A 59 -8.52 -22.95 14.68
CA GLY A 59 -9.42 -24.07 14.77
C GLY A 59 -8.73 -25.40 14.50
N ASP A 60 -9.46 -26.49 14.73
CA ASP A 60 -8.94 -27.86 14.57
C ASP A 60 -9.06 -28.37 13.12
N ASP A 61 -9.67 -27.58 12.24
CA ASP A 61 -9.84 -27.88 10.81
C ASP A 61 -8.81 -27.10 9.95
N THR A 62 -8.87 -27.28 8.64
CA THR A 62 -7.96 -26.59 7.71
C THR A 62 -8.20 -25.08 7.71
N LEU A 63 -7.13 -24.30 7.56
CA LEU A 63 -7.20 -22.84 7.47
C LEU A 63 -8.17 -22.37 6.38
N TYR A 64 -8.27 -23.12 5.29
CA TYR A 64 -9.17 -22.83 4.18
C TYR A 64 -10.64 -22.83 4.61
N ASN A 65 -11.07 -23.81 5.42
CA ASN A 65 -12.47 -23.90 5.84
C ASN A 65 -12.88 -22.71 6.71
N TYR A 66 -12.00 -22.23 7.59
CA TYR A 66 -12.27 -21.04 8.41
C TYR A 66 -12.24 -19.74 7.61
N SER A 67 -11.42 -19.63 6.57
CA SER A 67 -11.32 -18.43 5.73
C SER A 67 -12.63 -18.13 4.98
N THR A 68 -13.44 -19.14 4.71
CA THR A 68 -14.72 -19.02 4.00
C THR A 68 -15.89 -18.66 4.92
N ILE A 69 -15.70 -18.68 6.25
CA ILE A 69 -16.75 -18.38 7.25
C ILE A 69 -16.60 -16.92 7.71
N ALA A 70 -17.57 -16.08 7.37
CA ALA A 70 -17.54 -14.66 7.72
C ALA A 70 -17.42 -14.41 9.23
N ASP A 71 -18.16 -15.17 10.05
CA ASP A 71 -18.13 -15.05 11.53
C ASP A 71 -16.78 -15.42 12.14
N SER A 72 -15.96 -16.22 11.44
CA SER A 72 -14.60 -16.55 11.90
C SER A 72 -13.63 -15.43 11.64
N THR A 73 -13.86 -14.63 10.60
CA THR A 73 -12.91 -13.60 10.11
C THR A 73 -13.32 -12.18 10.46
N ASN A 74 -14.60 -11.93 10.74
CA ASN A 74 -15.11 -10.58 11.00
C ASN A 74 -15.50 -10.39 12.47
N TYR A 75 -15.34 -9.18 12.95
CA TYR A 75 -15.91 -8.74 14.23
C TYR A 75 -17.39 -8.40 14.02
N PRO A 76 -18.32 -8.92 14.86
CA PRO A 76 -19.71 -8.48 14.83
C PRO A 76 -19.83 -6.98 15.07
N GLU A 77 -20.85 -6.34 14.49
CA GLU A 77 -21.16 -4.94 14.72
C GLU A 77 -21.27 -4.64 16.24
N GLY A 78 -20.64 -3.55 16.67
CA GLY A 78 -20.62 -3.12 18.07
C GLY A 78 -19.77 -3.94 19.01
N SER A 79 -19.13 -5.05 18.55
CA SER A 79 -18.23 -5.87 19.40
C SER A 79 -16.88 -5.19 19.67
N ILE A 80 -16.44 -4.32 18.77
CA ILE A 80 -15.25 -3.49 18.90
C ILE A 80 -15.57 -2.04 18.56
N ARG A 81 -14.73 -1.14 19.04
CA ARG A 81 -14.67 0.27 18.66
C ARG A 81 -13.30 0.57 18.09
N VAL A 82 -13.26 1.36 17.04
CA VAL A 82 -12.01 1.80 16.41
C VAL A 82 -11.88 3.31 16.58
N LYS A 83 -10.71 3.77 17.03
CA LYS A 83 -10.42 5.19 17.23
C LYS A 83 -9.15 5.58 16.51
N LEU A 84 -9.15 6.77 15.94
CA LEU A 84 -7.97 7.45 15.42
C LEU A 84 -7.67 8.66 16.28
N LEU A 85 -6.45 8.77 16.77
CA LEU A 85 -5.98 9.89 17.59
C LEU A 85 -4.83 10.59 16.86
N ALA A 86 -4.78 11.92 16.94
CA ALA A 86 -3.66 12.72 16.47
C ALA A 86 -2.94 13.35 17.67
N TRP A 87 -1.68 12.98 17.85
CA TRP A 87 -0.80 13.49 18.88
C TRP A 87 0.16 14.52 18.31
N GLU A 88 0.42 15.61 19.02
CA GLU A 88 1.47 16.55 18.64
C GLU A 88 2.81 15.82 18.46
N GLY A 89 3.46 16.05 17.33
CA GLY A 89 4.73 15.41 16.99
C GLY A 89 5.93 16.29 17.35
N GLN A 90 6.89 15.72 18.07
CA GLN A 90 8.21 16.32 18.24
C GLN A 90 9.14 15.86 17.12
N ARG A 91 9.73 16.80 16.39
CA ARG A 91 10.66 16.48 15.31
C ARG A 91 11.97 15.94 15.88
N GLY A 92 12.38 14.79 15.37
CA GLY A 92 13.68 14.19 15.59
C GLY A 92 14.62 14.37 14.39
N THR A 93 15.68 13.56 14.38
CA THR A 93 16.63 13.50 13.24
C THR A 93 15.95 12.94 12.00
N HIS A 94 16.41 13.38 10.80
CA HIS A 94 15.90 12.90 9.50
C HIS A 94 14.38 13.05 9.32
N ASN A 95 13.80 14.15 9.85
CA ASN A 95 12.37 14.41 9.80
C ASN A 95 11.47 13.36 10.46
N SER A 96 12.02 12.49 11.32
CA SER A 96 11.21 11.60 12.14
C SER A 96 10.32 12.39 13.10
N LEU A 97 9.19 11.81 13.50
CA LEU A 97 8.29 12.38 14.49
C LEU A 97 8.13 11.39 15.64
N THR A 98 8.16 11.92 16.87
CA THR A 98 7.81 11.18 18.08
C THR A 98 6.59 11.85 18.71
N ALA A 99 5.59 11.08 19.11
CA ALA A 99 4.40 11.62 19.76
C ALA A 99 4.77 12.28 21.08
N THR A 100 4.21 13.45 21.34
CA THR A 100 4.21 14.07 22.67
C THR A 100 3.00 13.60 23.48
N ASN A 101 2.83 14.09 24.70
CA ASN A 101 1.66 13.78 25.54
C ASN A 101 0.45 14.70 25.22
N ARG A 102 0.51 15.54 24.19
CA ARG A 102 -0.56 16.45 23.83
C ARG A 102 -1.40 15.87 22.70
N LEU A 103 -2.66 15.55 23.04
CA LEU A 103 -3.66 15.16 22.04
C LEU A 103 -4.10 16.41 21.27
N VAL A 104 -4.05 16.36 19.95
CA VAL A 104 -4.46 17.44 19.04
C VAL A 104 -5.89 17.22 18.58
N ASP A 105 -6.20 15.99 18.14
CA ASP A 105 -7.54 15.63 17.68
C ASP A 105 -7.84 14.14 17.89
N SER A 106 -9.13 13.76 17.80
CA SER A 106 -9.55 12.36 17.93
C SER A 106 -10.83 12.09 17.15
N TRP A 107 -10.92 10.92 16.54
CA TRP A 107 -12.10 10.46 15.79
C TRP A 107 -12.51 9.07 16.24
N ASP A 108 -13.81 8.91 16.55
CA ASP A 108 -14.42 7.59 16.67
C ASP A 108 -14.85 7.15 15.27
N LEU A 109 -14.42 5.97 14.85
CA LEU A 109 -14.72 5.46 13.52
C LEU A 109 -16.10 4.80 13.51
N VAL A 110 -16.84 5.04 12.44
CA VAL A 110 -18.18 4.51 12.21
C VAL A 110 -18.07 3.16 11.50
N TYR A 111 -18.85 2.20 11.96
CA TYR A 111 -19.01 0.91 11.30
C TYR A 111 -19.83 1.03 10.01
N LEU A 112 -19.40 0.36 8.95
CA LEU A 112 -20.10 0.28 7.67
C LEU A 112 -19.91 -1.12 7.08
N GLU A 113 -20.97 -1.68 6.50
CA GLU A 113 -20.87 -2.87 5.68
C GLU A 113 -20.79 -2.50 4.20
N LEU A 114 -19.70 -2.87 3.56
CA LEU A 114 -19.55 -2.76 2.12
C LEU A 114 -20.21 -3.96 1.42
N PRO A 115 -20.70 -3.77 0.17
CA PRO A 115 -21.18 -4.88 -0.64
C PRO A 115 -20.16 -6.01 -0.72
N GLY A 116 -20.64 -7.23 -0.74
CA GLY A 116 -19.81 -8.42 -0.80
C GLY A 116 -18.96 -8.47 -2.07
N LYS A 117 -17.76 -9.02 -1.95
CA LYS A 117 -16.94 -9.38 -3.11
C LYS A 117 -17.46 -10.69 -3.75
N PRO A 118 -17.11 -10.93 -5.03
CA PRO A 118 -17.38 -12.20 -5.69
C PRO A 118 -16.84 -13.40 -4.89
N ASP A 119 -17.43 -14.57 -5.10
CA ASP A 119 -16.95 -15.83 -4.53
C ASP A 119 -15.47 -16.08 -4.85
N GLY A 120 -14.76 -16.66 -3.90
CA GLY A 120 -13.34 -16.95 -3.98
C GLY A 120 -12.85 -17.71 -2.75
N ASP A 121 -11.54 -17.73 -2.52
CA ASP A 121 -10.90 -18.47 -1.42
C ASP A 121 -11.21 -17.92 -0.02
N PHE A 122 -11.88 -16.78 0.07
CA PHE A 122 -12.23 -16.13 1.33
C PHE A 122 -13.74 -15.87 1.37
N ALA A 123 -14.29 -15.73 2.58
CA ALA A 123 -15.69 -15.45 2.80
C ALA A 123 -16.24 -14.39 1.84
N SER A 124 -17.27 -14.77 1.10
CA SER A 124 -18.09 -13.86 0.29
C SER A 124 -19.15 -13.22 1.18
N GLY A 125 -19.77 -12.14 0.70
CA GLY A 125 -20.79 -11.43 1.46
C GLY A 125 -20.35 -10.04 1.89
N SER A 126 -21.08 -9.42 2.81
CA SER A 126 -20.76 -8.08 3.30
C SER A 126 -19.39 -8.02 3.99
N GLN A 127 -18.67 -6.93 3.79
CA GLN A 127 -17.36 -6.73 4.39
C GLN A 127 -17.43 -5.57 5.38
N PRO A 128 -17.27 -5.84 6.68
CA PRO A 128 -17.22 -4.79 7.68
C PRO A 128 -15.96 -3.95 7.50
N ILE A 129 -16.15 -2.63 7.54
CA ILE A 129 -15.09 -1.64 7.50
C ILE A 129 -15.45 -0.52 8.49
N TYR A 130 -14.43 0.17 8.96
CA TYR A 130 -14.59 1.34 9.82
C TYR A 130 -14.09 2.58 9.07
N TYR A 131 -14.75 3.72 9.26
CA TYR A 131 -14.33 4.96 8.62
C TYR A 131 -14.55 6.18 9.50
N CYS A 132 -13.78 7.21 9.24
CA CYS A 132 -14.05 8.59 9.71
C CYS A 132 -13.72 9.56 8.59
N VAL A 133 -14.26 10.78 8.72
CA VAL A 133 -14.05 11.87 7.77
C VAL A 133 -13.36 13.03 8.48
N PRO A 134 -12.02 12.99 8.63
CA PRO A 134 -11.27 14.08 9.23
C PRO A 134 -11.27 15.35 8.36
N GLY A 135 -11.56 15.19 7.06
CA GLY A 135 -11.48 16.25 6.07
C GLY A 135 -10.05 16.77 5.90
N HIS A 136 -9.91 18.05 5.61
CA HIS A 136 -8.59 18.68 5.40
C HIS A 136 -7.69 18.73 6.65
N ARG A 137 -8.19 18.33 7.81
CA ARG A 137 -7.37 18.29 9.04
C ARG A 137 -6.17 17.35 8.96
N LEU A 138 -6.27 16.23 8.22
CA LEU A 138 -5.11 15.38 7.97
C LEU A 138 -4.01 16.11 7.20
N LEU A 139 -4.36 16.99 6.28
CA LEU A 139 -3.42 17.81 5.52
C LEU A 139 -2.72 18.85 6.40
N GLU A 140 -3.47 19.47 7.32
CA GLU A 140 -2.95 20.49 8.22
C GLU A 140 -2.04 19.89 9.30
N ASP A 141 -2.33 18.65 9.72
CA ASP A 141 -1.67 17.98 10.84
C ASP A 141 -0.50 17.09 10.42
N THR A 142 0.22 17.42 9.35
CA THR A 142 1.41 16.66 8.92
C THR A 142 2.54 16.64 9.95
N ALA A 143 2.45 17.44 11.00
CA ALA A 143 3.36 17.43 12.14
C ALA A 143 2.90 16.49 13.28
N CYS A 144 1.78 15.81 13.12
CA CYS A 144 1.25 14.89 14.12
C CYS A 144 1.76 13.45 13.94
N VAL A 145 1.74 12.72 15.03
CA VAL A 145 1.82 11.27 15.05
C VAL A 145 0.41 10.72 15.26
N PHE A 146 -0.03 9.87 14.37
CA PHE A 146 -1.34 9.26 14.44
C PHE A 146 -1.28 7.93 15.18
N GLU A 147 -2.27 7.67 16.00
CA GLU A 147 -2.43 6.44 16.75
C GLU A 147 -3.78 5.82 16.43
N LEU A 148 -3.78 4.55 16.07
CA LEU A 148 -4.96 3.74 15.83
C LEU A 148 -5.17 2.79 17.00
N LEU A 149 -6.39 2.75 17.55
CA LEU A 149 -6.78 1.88 18.66
C LEU A 149 -7.95 1.00 18.23
N VAL A 150 -7.86 -0.29 18.52
CA VAL A 150 -8.98 -1.25 18.47
C VAL A 150 -9.32 -1.66 19.89
N ILE A 151 -10.54 -1.40 20.32
CA ILE A 151 -10.97 -1.50 21.72
C ILE A 151 -12.18 -2.44 21.79
N ASN A 152 -12.19 -3.38 22.72
CA ASN A 152 -13.33 -4.29 22.94
C ASN A 152 -14.45 -3.65 23.77
N GLN A 153 -15.56 -4.36 23.95
CA GLN A 153 -16.69 -3.91 24.76
C GLN A 153 -16.36 -3.69 26.24
N ARG A 154 -15.28 -4.30 26.77
CA ARG A 154 -14.80 -4.14 28.16
C ARG A 154 -13.89 -2.94 28.33
N ASN A 155 -13.66 -2.16 27.27
CA ASN A 155 -12.68 -1.07 27.18
C ASN A 155 -11.21 -1.53 27.23
N ASP A 156 -10.91 -2.80 26.99
CA ASP A 156 -9.53 -3.25 26.83
C ASP A 156 -9.06 -2.94 25.40
N THR A 157 -7.84 -2.46 25.27
CA THR A 157 -7.20 -2.27 23.98
C THR A 157 -6.74 -3.62 23.43
N LEU A 158 -7.36 -4.08 22.36
CA LEU A 158 -6.99 -5.31 21.64
C LEU A 158 -5.76 -5.08 20.74
N ALA A 159 -5.75 -3.98 20.03
CA ALA A 159 -4.65 -3.62 19.14
C ALA A 159 -4.38 -2.11 19.15
N ARG A 160 -3.11 -1.77 18.93
CA ARG A 160 -2.61 -0.40 18.90
C ARG A 160 -1.52 -0.27 17.85
N ALA A 161 -1.49 0.85 17.16
CA ALA A 161 -0.40 1.17 16.24
C ALA A 161 -0.20 2.68 16.14
N THR A 162 1.01 3.09 15.80
CA THR A 162 1.33 4.49 15.54
C THR A 162 1.98 4.65 14.17
N THR A 163 1.69 5.75 13.50
CA THR A 163 2.34 6.13 12.25
C THR A 163 2.41 7.65 12.10
N SER A 164 3.22 8.11 11.17
CA SER A 164 3.27 9.52 10.78
C SER A 164 3.00 9.67 9.29
N LEU A 165 2.34 10.77 8.91
CA LEU A 165 2.02 11.05 7.52
C LEU A 165 3.29 11.30 6.70
N VAL A 166 3.26 10.86 5.44
CA VAL A 166 4.16 11.40 4.43
C VAL A 166 3.83 12.88 4.27
N GLY A 167 4.78 13.74 4.62
CA GLY A 167 4.56 15.16 4.72
C GLY A 167 4.56 15.90 3.38
N PHE A 168 4.30 17.20 3.46
CA PHE A 168 4.55 18.12 2.37
C PHE A 168 5.99 18.61 2.39
N GLN A 169 6.51 18.89 1.24
CA GLN A 169 7.62 19.81 1.11
C GLN A 169 7.08 21.13 0.60
N THR A 170 7.03 22.10 1.49
CA THR A 170 6.80 23.49 1.08
C THR A 170 8.02 23.94 0.31
N LEU A 171 7.86 24.29 -0.95
CA LEU A 171 8.99 24.60 -1.78
C LEU A 171 9.27 26.07 -1.92
N THR A 172 10.57 26.24 -2.08
CA THR A 172 11.36 27.39 -2.52
C THR A 172 10.59 28.34 -3.43
N ARG A 173 10.66 29.62 -3.09
CA ARG A 173 10.20 30.74 -3.91
C ARG A 173 10.82 30.71 -5.31
N VAL A 174 10.00 30.52 -6.30
CA VAL A 174 10.32 30.85 -7.68
C VAL A 174 9.56 32.11 -8.03
N GLY A 175 10.24 33.21 -8.23
CA GLY A 175 9.61 34.48 -8.64
C GLY A 175 8.73 35.17 -7.59
N GLY A 176 8.84 34.82 -6.31
CA GLY A 176 8.07 35.47 -5.24
C GLY A 176 6.84 34.71 -4.77
N ASP A 177 6.37 33.72 -5.51
CA ASP A 177 5.24 32.89 -5.15
C ASP A 177 5.69 31.57 -4.52
N THR A 178 4.95 31.14 -3.50
CA THR A 178 5.13 29.82 -2.90
C THR A 178 4.52 28.79 -3.83
N VAL A 179 5.34 28.09 -4.60
CA VAL A 179 4.88 26.98 -5.44
C VAL A 179 5.09 25.68 -4.66
N GLU A 180 4.02 24.96 -4.42
CA GLU A 180 4.11 23.55 -4.06
C GLU A 180 4.76 22.82 -5.25
N SER A 181 5.98 22.35 -5.09
CA SER A 181 6.55 21.55 -6.15
C SER A 181 7.28 20.37 -5.55
N VAL A 182 6.70 19.22 -5.70
CA VAL A 182 7.51 18.05 -6.01
C VAL A 182 8.07 18.34 -7.38
N LEU A 183 9.22 19.01 -7.46
CA LEU A 183 9.80 19.40 -8.73
C LEU A 183 10.23 18.14 -9.47
N VAL A 184 9.47 17.85 -10.48
CA VAL A 184 9.94 17.05 -11.58
C VAL A 184 10.65 18.02 -12.51
N GLU A 185 11.97 18.05 -12.49
CA GLU A 185 12.70 18.62 -13.58
C GLU A 185 12.76 17.59 -14.70
N PRO A 186 11.99 17.73 -15.79
CA PRO A 186 12.27 16.99 -16.99
C PRO A 186 13.63 17.45 -17.48
N ASN A 187 14.57 16.54 -17.61
CA ASN A 187 15.92 16.86 -18.02
C ASN A 187 15.96 17.20 -19.49
N THR A 188 15.65 18.44 -19.84
CA THR A 188 15.92 19.00 -21.15
C THR A 188 16.74 20.28 -20.99
N ALA A 189 17.78 20.40 -21.78
CA ALA A 189 18.65 21.59 -21.82
C ALA A 189 17.94 22.87 -22.28
N ARG A 190 16.63 22.85 -22.55
CA ARG A 190 15.81 23.96 -23.08
C ARG A 190 14.38 23.97 -22.62
N GLY A 191 14.10 23.86 -21.34
CA GLY A 191 12.73 24.00 -20.84
C GLY A 191 12.11 22.70 -20.32
N HIS A 192 11.02 22.84 -19.63
CA HIS A 192 10.36 21.84 -18.79
C HIS A 192 9.49 20.86 -19.62
N ALA A 193 10.04 20.19 -20.64
CA ALA A 193 9.33 19.22 -21.44
C ALA A 193 9.87 17.80 -21.22
N PHE A 194 8.96 16.83 -21.05
CA PHE A 194 9.34 15.42 -21.02
C PHE A 194 9.64 14.95 -22.44
N GLY A 195 10.80 14.37 -22.70
CA GLY A 195 11.14 13.95 -24.03
C GLY A 195 12.10 12.77 -24.12
N TYR A 196 11.94 11.97 -25.15
CA TYR A 196 12.84 10.88 -25.52
C TYR A 196 13.71 11.28 -26.71
N ARG A 197 14.30 12.46 -26.65
CA ARG A 197 15.12 13.01 -27.76
C ARG A 197 16.36 12.18 -28.11
N VAL A 198 16.80 11.36 -27.13
CA VAL A 198 17.90 10.42 -27.27
C VAL A 198 17.50 9.15 -26.58
N PRO A 199 17.79 7.95 -27.11
CA PRO A 199 17.53 6.70 -26.42
C PRO A 199 17.97 6.78 -24.96
N ASN A 200 17.07 6.48 -24.02
CA ASN A 200 17.30 6.47 -22.56
C ASN A 200 17.32 7.81 -21.82
N LYS A 201 16.70 8.89 -22.31
CA LYS A 201 16.66 10.17 -21.56
C LYS A 201 15.31 10.51 -20.93
N GLY A 202 14.43 9.55 -20.68
CA GLY A 202 13.25 9.77 -19.86
C GLY A 202 13.60 9.78 -18.36
N GLU A 203 14.40 10.75 -17.91
CA GLU A 203 14.70 10.94 -16.50
C GLU A 203 13.62 11.77 -15.81
N ILE A 204 13.02 11.25 -14.76
CA ILE A 204 12.12 11.96 -13.88
C ILE A 204 12.87 12.22 -12.58
N LYS A 205 13.02 13.49 -12.19
CA LYS A 205 13.69 13.93 -10.97
C LYS A 205 12.68 14.65 -10.07
N TRP A 206 12.69 14.34 -8.78
CA TRP A 206 11.79 14.95 -7.80
C TRP A 206 12.47 15.19 -6.47
N ASN A 207 11.91 16.10 -5.68
CA ASN A 207 12.29 16.29 -4.30
C ASN A 207 11.62 15.26 -3.42
N THR A 208 12.34 14.72 -2.44
CA THR A 208 11.79 13.75 -1.51
C THR A 208 10.86 14.43 -0.51
N LEU A 209 9.80 13.74 -0.13
CA LEU A 209 8.85 14.21 0.85
C LEU A 209 9.33 13.89 2.28
N PRO A 210 9.07 14.75 3.26
CA PRO A 210 9.32 14.43 4.66
C PRO A 210 8.69 13.09 5.04
N ARG A 211 9.46 12.18 5.63
CA ARG A 211 9.05 10.81 6.02
C ARG A 211 8.67 9.89 4.85
N GLY A 212 8.87 10.33 3.60
CA GLY A 212 8.76 9.47 2.43
C GLY A 212 9.95 8.52 2.36
N ARG A 213 9.67 7.21 2.25
CA ARG A 213 10.69 6.16 2.19
C ARG A 213 10.78 5.49 0.83
N ARG A 214 9.66 5.07 0.28
CA ARG A 214 9.57 4.41 -1.02
C ARG A 214 8.78 5.29 -1.99
N TYR A 215 9.26 5.38 -3.21
CA TYR A 215 8.70 6.22 -4.27
C TYR A 215 8.47 5.41 -5.53
N GLN A 216 7.31 5.59 -6.15
CA GLN A 216 6.95 4.95 -7.42
C GLN A 216 6.61 6.04 -8.45
N PRO A 217 7.48 6.32 -9.42
CA PRO A 217 7.13 7.21 -10.52
C PRO A 217 6.22 6.51 -11.52
N THR A 218 5.21 7.21 -11.99
CA THR A 218 4.30 6.76 -13.06
C THR A 218 4.16 7.86 -14.09
N LEU A 219 4.35 7.55 -15.36
CA LEU A 219 4.06 8.43 -16.48
C LEU A 219 2.65 8.15 -16.97
N ILE A 220 1.83 9.18 -17.08
CA ILE A 220 0.50 9.09 -17.68
C ILE A 220 0.60 9.54 -19.13
N PHE A 221 0.59 8.60 -20.03
CA PHE A 221 0.60 8.88 -21.46
C PHE A 221 -0.81 9.18 -21.95
N HIS A 222 -1.02 10.34 -22.59
CA HIS A 222 -2.32 10.76 -23.11
C HIS A 222 -2.39 10.60 -24.63
N TYR A 223 -3.54 10.14 -25.12
CA TYR A 223 -3.87 10.06 -26.53
C TYR A 223 -5.33 10.45 -26.77
N ALA A 224 -5.62 10.98 -27.94
CA ALA A 224 -6.97 11.36 -28.33
C ALA A 224 -7.61 10.27 -29.19
N LYS A 225 -8.85 9.92 -28.87
CA LYS A 225 -9.68 8.96 -29.60
C LYS A 225 -11.10 9.49 -29.70
N HIS A 226 -11.65 9.61 -30.92
CA HIS A 226 -13.00 10.13 -31.17
C HIS A 226 -13.30 11.52 -30.56
N GLY A 227 -12.26 12.33 -30.34
CA GLY A 227 -12.37 13.64 -29.67
C GLY A 227 -12.16 13.64 -28.16
N ASP A 228 -12.14 12.47 -27.53
CA ASP A 228 -11.89 12.33 -26.10
C ASP A 228 -10.41 12.07 -25.82
N THR A 229 -9.92 12.59 -24.69
CA THR A 229 -8.58 12.29 -24.20
C THR A 229 -8.59 11.05 -23.31
N MET A 230 -7.86 10.04 -23.73
CA MET A 230 -7.66 8.79 -23.00
C MET A 230 -6.26 8.75 -22.40
N SER A 231 -6.05 7.90 -21.39
CA SER A 231 -4.80 7.83 -20.64
C SER A 231 -4.32 6.40 -20.43
N ILE A 232 -3.00 6.19 -20.54
CA ILE A 232 -2.33 4.92 -20.24
C ILE A 232 -1.28 5.19 -19.15
N PRO A 233 -1.43 4.61 -17.95
CA PRO A 233 -0.42 4.73 -16.90
C PRO A 233 0.76 3.78 -17.17
N VAL A 234 1.97 4.34 -17.19
CA VAL A 234 3.22 3.59 -17.39
C VAL A 234 4.02 3.66 -16.10
N LYS A 235 3.96 2.60 -15.30
CA LYS A 235 4.66 2.53 -14.01
C LYS A 235 6.16 2.34 -14.19
N GLY A 236 6.96 3.16 -13.52
CA GLY A 236 8.39 2.99 -13.38
C GLY A 236 8.75 1.95 -12.32
N SER A 237 10.04 1.73 -12.10
CA SER A 237 10.51 0.96 -10.94
C SER A 237 10.43 1.84 -9.69
N TYR A 238 10.10 1.23 -8.55
CA TYR A 238 10.15 1.97 -7.29
C TYR A 238 11.60 2.23 -6.85
N LEU A 239 11.80 3.30 -6.10
CA LEU A 239 13.05 3.65 -5.45
C LEU A 239 12.85 3.75 -3.94
N VAL A 240 13.88 3.38 -3.19
CA VAL A 240 13.89 3.50 -1.73
C VAL A 240 14.92 4.55 -1.34
N ASN A 241 14.49 5.57 -0.61
CA ASN A 241 15.37 6.62 -0.09
C ASN A 241 16.10 6.14 1.17
N THR A 242 17.17 5.37 0.99
CA THR A 242 17.95 4.81 2.11
C THR A 242 18.84 5.83 2.79
N ASN A 243 19.29 6.84 2.06
CA ASN A 243 20.29 7.84 2.52
C ASN A 243 19.65 9.13 3.01
N ASN A 244 18.31 9.23 3.00
CA ASN A 244 17.58 10.47 3.23
C ASN A 244 18.00 11.60 2.27
N ASP A 245 18.22 11.23 1.00
CA ASP A 245 18.54 12.18 -0.05
C ASP A 245 17.40 13.19 -0.22
N LEU A 246 17.75 14.44 -0.47
CA LEU A 246 16.75 15.50 -0.68
C LEU A 246 16.10 15.44 -2.05
N THR A 247 16.75 14.76 -3.00
CA THR A 247 16.25 14.57 -4.36
C THR A 247 16.48 13.15 -4.82
N LEU A 248 15.54 12.61 -5.57
CA LEU A 248 15.67 11.32 -6.24
C LEU A 248 15.45 11.48 -7.74
N SER A 249 16.00 10.57 -8.51
CA SER A 249 15.73 10.49 -9.95
C SER A 249 15.51 9.06 -10.41
N SER A 250 14.67 8.90 -11.42
CA SER A 250 14.40 7.62 -12.05
C SER A 250 14.55 7.71 -13.56
N LYS A 251 15.21 6.72 -14.13
CA LYS A 251 15.28 6.46 -15.59
C LYS A 251 14.55 5.19 -15.95
N SER A 252 13.72 4.67 -15.06
CA SER A 252 13.06 3.37 -15.24
C SER A 252 11.91 3.38 -16.25
N ILE A 253 11.39 4.57 -16.59
CA ILE A 253 10.38 4.71 -17.66
C ILE A 253 11.11 5.02 -18.96
N THR A 254 11.72 3.97 -19.51
CA THR A 254 12.39 4.05 -20.81
C THR A 254 11.38 4.16 -21.94
N GLN A 255 11.81 4.62 -23.09
CA GLN A 255 10.98 4.63 -24.30
C GLN A 255 10.43 3.22 -24.62
N GLU A 256 11.27 2.20 -24.57
CA GLU A 256 10.86 0.82 -24.81
C GLU A 256 9.75 0.38 -23.85
N ARG A 257 9.87 0.76 -22.59
CA ARG A 257 8.84 0.48 -21.60
C ARG A 257 7.53 1.19 -21.91
N LEU A 258 7.57 2.48 -22.28
CA LEU A 258 6.40 3.22 -22.73
C LEU A 258 5.76 2.55 -23.92
N LEU A 259 6.52 2.25 -24.97
CA LEU A 259 6.02 1.62 -26.19
C LEU A 259 5.40 0.24 -25.90
N SER A 260 5.99 -0.54 -24.99
CA SER A 260 5.45 -1.84 -24.57
C SER A 260 4.08 -1.69 -23.88
N TYR A 261 3.95 -0.76 -22.93
CA TYR A 261 2.67 -0.49 -22.26
C TYR A 261 1.59 0.00 -23.23
N VAL A 262 1.95 0.92 -24.14
CA VAL A 262 1.03 1.44 -25.15
C VAL A 262 0.59 0.32 -26.10
N LYS A 263 1.52 -0.49 -26.58
CA LYS A 263 1.23 -1.64 -27.44
C LYS A 263 0.27 -2.63 -26.78
N GLU A 264 0.52 -2.99 -25.52
CA GLU A 264 -0.34 -3.94 -24.82
C GLU A 264 -1.72 -3.36 -24.54
N SER A 265 -1.79 -2.09 -24.11
CA SER A 265 -3.07 -1.43 -23.81
C SER A 265 -3.94 -1.21 -25.04
N LEU A 266 -3.34 -1.08 -26.22
CA LEU A 266 -4.03 -0.77 -27.47
C LEU A 266 -4.00 -1.93 -28.48
N LYS A 267 -3.63 -3.14 -28.10
CA LYS A 267 -3.51 -4.30 -29.01
C LYS A 267 -4.77 -4.61 -29.81
N ASP A 268 -5.93 -4.34 -29.24
CA ASP A 268 -7.25 -4.59 -29.85
C ASP A 268 -7.86 -3.33 -30.49
N ASN A 269 -7.15 -2.18 -30.43
CA ASN A 269 -7.64 -0.94 -31.03
C ASN A 269 -7.64 -1.02 -32.56
N ARG A 270 -8.75 -0.57 -33.16
CA ARG A 270 -8.92 -0.51 -34.63
C ARG A 270 -9.17 0.91 -35.13
N ASP A 271 -9.32 1.86 -34.20
CA ASP A 271 -9.63 3.26 -34.52
C ASP A 271 -8.36 4.05 -34.74
N THR A 272 -8.49 5.14 -35.51
CA THR A 272 -7.40 6.13 -35.59
C THR A 272 -7.30 6.92 -34.29
N ILE A 273 -6.11 7.03 -33.79
CA ILE A 273 -5.80 7.76 -32.56
C ILE A 273 -4.67 8.75 -32.79
N TYR A 274 -4.64 9.80 -31.95
CA TYR A 274 -3.69 10.92 -32.10
C TYR A 274 -2.91 11.07 -30.78
N ILE A 275 -1.66 11.50 -30.85
CA ILE A 275 -0.83 11.77 -29.69
C ILE A 275 -1.22 13.13 -29.13
N VAL A 276 -1.49 13.19 -27.82
CA VAL A 276 -1.61 14.45 -27.11
C VAL A 276 -0.21 14.91 -26.68
N ASN A 277 0.12 16.19 -26.97
CA ASN A 277 1.45 16.74 -26.70
C ASN A 277 1.68 17.06 -25.21
N MET A 278 1.11 16.27 -24.33
CA MET A 278 1.22 16.40 -22.88
C MET A 278 1.25 15.03 -22.24
N VAL A 279 1.95 14.93 -21.15
CA VAL A 279 1.95 13.75 -20.26
C VAL A 279 1.68 14.19 -18.82
N GLY A 280 1.10 13.30 -18.03
CA GLY A 280 1.06 13.45 -16.59
C GLY A 280 2.23 12.71 -15.96
N ILE A 281 2.71 13.20 -14.83
CA ILE A 281 3.68 12.49 -13.99
C ILE A 281 3.08 12.36 -12.61
N VAL A 282 3.08 11.15 -12.09
CA VAL A 282 2.59 10.82 -10.76
C VAL A 282 3.74 10.25 -9.96
N ILE A 283 3.92 10.75 -8.76
CA ILE A 283 4.89 10.24 -7.78
C ILE A 283 4.11 9.74 -6.56
N ASP A 284 4.02 8.44 -6.42
CA ASP A 284 3.47 7.82 -5.22
C ASP A 284 4.60 7.65 -4.20
N ALA A 285 4.38 8.12 -2.99
CA ALA A 285 5.31 7.96 -1.88
C ALA A 285 4.63 7.23 -0.72
N CYS A 286 5.38 6.41 0.02
CA CYS A 286 4.92 5.85 1.27
C CYS A 286 5.98 5.98 2.36
N ASN A 287 5.53 5.91 3.62
CA ASN A 287 6.42 5.97 4.78
C ASN A 287 7.16 4.64 5.02
N GLU A 288 8.00 4.61 6.05
CA GLU A 288 8.83 3.44 6.40
C GLU A 288 7.97 2.20 6.72
N ASP A 289 6.91 2.36 7.52
CA ASP A 289 6.05 1.25 7.93
C ASP A 289 5.40 0.55 6.73
N LEU A 290 4.78 1.35 5.84
CA LEU A 290 4.16 0.82 4.64
C LEU A 290 5.19 0.24 3.66
N HIS A 291 6.39 0.84 3.58
CA HIS A 291 7.49 0.27 2.80
C HIS A 291 7.91 -1.11 3.32
N ALA A 292 8.13 -1.24 4.62
CA ALA A 292 8.53 -2.51 5.25
C ALA A 292 7.46 -3.59 5.05
N TYR A 293 6.17 -3.23 5.22
CA TYR A 293 5.05 -4.12 4.96
C TYR A 293 5.02 -4.61 3.51
N LEU A 294 5.07 -3.70 2.53
CA LEU A 294 5.08 -4.05 1.10
C LEU A 294 6.29 -4.91 0.71
N ASN A 295 7.44 -4.66 1.32
CA ASN A 295 8.65 -5.42 1.06
C ASN A 295 8.54 -6.85 1.62
N SER A 296 7.97 -7.01 2.81
CA SER A 296 7.74 -8.34 3.41
C SER A 296 6.75 -9.18 2.59
N GLN A 297 5.71 -8.57 2.02
CA GLN A 297 4.75 -9.25 1.14
C GLN A 297 5.39 -9.77 -0.15
N ASN A 298 6.30 -9.00 -0.75
CA ASN A 298 7.01 -9.42 -1.96
C ASN A 298 7.96 -10.59 -1.69
N SER A 299 8.54 -10.67 -0.50
CA SER A 299 9.41 -11.77 -0.07
C SER A 299 8.62 -13.06 0.18
N ALA A 300 7.35 -12.93 0.56
CA ALA A 300 6.44 -14.05 0.85
C ALA A 300 6.07 -14.88 -0.39
N SER A 301 6.26 -14.37 -1.60
CA SER A 301 6.01 -15.11 -2.85
C SER A 301 7.11 -16.12 -3.21
N GLY A 302 8.20 -16.18 -2.45
CA GLY A 302 9.27 -17.18 -2.61
C GLY A 302 8.99 -18.47 -1.82
N ALA A 303 9.52 -19.60 -2.27
CA ALA A 303 9.29 -20.96 -1.73
C ALA A 303 9.87 -21.23 -0.31
N SER A 304 10.14 -20.22 0.50
CA SER A 304 10.67 -20.35 1.85
C SER A 304 9.54 -20.30 2.89
N GLN A 305 9.44 -21.31 3.75
CA GLN A 305 8.41 -21.42 4.80
C GLN A 305 8.63 -20.52 6.02
N ASP A 306 9.73 -19.80 6.12
CA ASP A 306 10.14 -19.02 7.30
C ASP A 306 10.21 -17.51 7.06
N TYR A 307 9.24 -16.89 6.36
CA TYR A 307 9.25 -15.46 6.25
C TYR A 307 8.29 -14.80 7.25
N GLN A 308 8.85 -13.84 7.97
CA GLN A 308 8.08 -13.03 8.89
C GLN A 308 7.44 -11.85 8.13
N ILE A 309 6.12 -11.82 8.09
CA ILE A 309 5.38 -10.66 7.58
C ILE A 309 5.58 -9.50 8.56
N TYR A 310 6.02 -8.36 8.05
CA TYR A 310 6.13 -7.15 8.86
C TYR A 310 4.77 -6.72 9.40
N SER A 311 4.73 -6.33 10.68
CA SER A 311 3.57 -5.73 11.33
C SER A 311 4.03 -4.67 12.31
N ASN A 312 3.39 -3.51 12.31
CA ASN A 312 3.55 -2.47 13.34
C ASN A 312 2.33 -2.37 14.26
N ILE A 313 1.49 -3.43 14.31
CA ILE A 313 0.31 -3.50 15.16
C ILE A 313 0.66 -4.22 16.46
N GLU A 314 0.73 -3.52 17.56
CA GLU A 314 0.87 -4.08 18.89
C GLU A 314 -0.42 -4.79 19.30
N GLY A 315 -0.35 -6.02 19.79
CA GLY A 315 -1.51 -6.86 20.16
C GLY A 315 -2.26 -7.46 18.98
N GLY A 316 -1.83 -7.19 17.74
CA GLY A 316 -2.44 -7.67 16.51
C GLY A 316 -1.44 -7.91 15.41
N VAL A 317 -1.93 -8.02 14.17
CA VAL A 317 -1.12 -8.13 12.95
C VAL A 317 -1.64 -7.16 11.88
N GLY A 318 -0.81 -6.82 10.90
CA GLY A 318 -1.19 -5.99 9.78
C GLY A 318 -0.37 -4.71 9.65
N ILE A 319 -1.00 -3.64 9.18
CA ILE A 319 -0.30 -2.39 8.87
C ILE A 319 -1.13 -1.15 9.21
N PHE A 320 -0.50 -0.22 9.88
CA PHE A 320 -0.92 1.16 9.99
C PHE A 320 0.18 2.05 9.41
N GLY A 321 -0.02 2.55 8.20
CA GLY A 321 0.98 3.29 7.46
C GLY A 321 0.43 4.55 6.82
N SER A 322 1.26 5.21 6.03
CA SER A 322 0.86 6.40 5.28
C SER A 322 1.42 6.37 3.87
N ARG A 323 0.64 6.86 2.94
CA ARG A 323 1.03 7.15 1.57
C ARG A 323 0.68 8.60 1.22
N ARG A 324 1.24 9.05 0.12
CA ARG A 324 0.88 10.30 -0.53
C ARG A 324 1.13 10.20 -2.02
N THR A 325 0.18 10.68 -2.80
CA THR A 325 0.28 10.78 -4.26
C THR A 325 0.43 12.23 -4.66
N HIS A 326 1.46 12.52 -5.45
CA HIS A 326 1.63 13.84 -6.05
C HIS A 326 1.47 13.74 -7.56
N ILE A 327 0.62 14.59 -8.12
CA ILE A 327 0.28 14.59 -9.56
C ILE A 327 0.75 15.88 -10.18
N LEU A 328 1.60 15.77 -11.20
CA LEU A 328 1.95 16.86 -12.09
C LEU A 328 1.27 16.61 -13.43
N ALA A 329 0.16 17.32 -13.66
CA ALA A 329 -0.57 17.23 -14.90
C ALA A 329 0.02 18.17 -15.98
N ASN A 330 -0.24 17.86 -17.25
CA ASN A 330 0.07 18.72 -18.38
C ASN A 330 1.55 19.09 -18.56
N VAL A 331 2.44 18.12 -18.36
CA VAL A 331 3.86 18.28 -18.70
C VAL A 331 4.00 18.20 -20.21
N PRO A 332 4.50 19.24 -20.91
CA PRO A 332 4.68 19.18 -22.35
C PRO A 332 5.62 18.04 -22.76
N CYS A 333 5.26 17.31 -23.78
CA CYS A 333 6.21 16.43 -24.47
C CYS A 333 7.14 17.26 -25.35
N ASP A 334 8.43 16.88 -25.44
CA ASP A 334 9.37 17.52 -26.37
C ASP A 334 8.99 17.19 -27.82
N SER A 335 8.28 18.12 -28.45
CA SER A 335 7.93 18.05 -29.88
C SER A 335 8.97 18.72 -30.78
N SER A 336 10.07 19.21 -30.22
CA SER A 336 11.05 20.08 -30.93
C SER A 336 12.03 19.35 -31.84
N GLY A 337 11.63 18.26 -32.44
CA GLY A 337 12.36 17.58 -33.52
C GLY A 337 11.44 17.42 -34.72
N LYS A 338 11.94 17.61 -35.94
CA LYS A 338 11.23 17.27 -37.17
C LYS A 338 10.52 15.92 -36.99
N GLU A 339 9.18 15.90 -37.00
CA GLU A 339 8.33 14.74 -36.80
C GLU A 339 8.74 13.97 -35.52
N GLY A 340 8.18 14.36 -34.38
CA GLY A 340 8.62 13.92 -33.06
C GLY A 340 9.00 12.45 -33.03
N TYR A 341 10.22 12.18 -32.62
CA TYR A 341 10.77 10.81 -32.58
C TYR A 341 9.81 9.82 -31.91
N LEU A 342 9.13 10.23 -30.84
CA LEU A 342 8.10 9.43 -30.18
C LEU A 342 6.92 9.13 -31.11
N ALA A 343 6.45 10.09 -31.89
CA ALA A 343 5.34 9.90 -32.84
C ALA A 343 5.67 8.84 -33.90
N SER A 344 6.89 8.87 -34.43
CA SER A 344 7.35 7.88 -35.42
C SER A 344 7.43 6.47 -34.82
N GLU A 345 7.89 6.34 -33.59
CA GLU A 345 7.98 5.06 -32.90
C GLU A 345 6.60 4.51 -32.51
N LEU A 346 5.66 5.36 -32.08
CA LEU A 346 4.29 4.96 -31.81
C LEU A 346 3.57 4.47 -33.06
N LYS A 347 3.79 5.13 -34.22
CA LYS A 347 3.24 4.70 -35.51
C LYS A 347 3.70 3.29 -35.89
N LYS A 348 4.94 2.93 -35.61
CA LYS A 348 5.49 1.58 -35.84
C LYS A 348 4.83 0.48 -35.02
N LEU A 349 4.10 0.82 -33.98
CA LEU A 349 3.38 -0.18 -33.16
C LEU A 349 2.16 -0.76 -33.89
N HIS A 350 1.67 -0.08 -34.96
CA HIS A 350 0.49 -0.50 -35.72
C HIS A 350 -0.80 -0.65 -34.89
N VAL A 351 -0.94 0.16 -33.82
CA VAL A 351 -2.12 0.17 -32.93
C VAL A 351 -3.06 1.35 -33.20
N GLY A 352 -2.97 1.98 -34.37
CA GLY A 352 -3.89 3.05 -34.82
C GLY A 352 -3.34 4.48 -34.75
N PHE A 353 -2.10 4.72 -34.35
CA PHE A 353 -1.52 6.06 -34.35
C PHE A 353 -1.34 6.61 -35.76
N SER A 354 -1.91 7.80 -36.03
CA SER A 354 -1.79 8.50 -37.31
C SER A 354 -0.39 9.02 -37.63
N GLY A 355 0.42 9.23 -36.55
CA GLY A 355 1.71 9.89 -36.65
C GLY A 355 1.63 11.43 -36.51
N ASP A 356 0.42 11.98 -36.47
CA ASP A 356 0.18 13.40 -36.23
C ASP A 356 -0.13 13.66 -34.76
N TRP A 357 0.23 14.88 -34.32
CA TRP A 357 -0.18 15.35 -32.98
C TRP A 357 -1.64 15.79 -33.04
N GLY A 358 -2.45 15.33 -32.12
CA GLY A 358 -3.80 15.85 -31.92
C GLY A 358 -3.76 17.35 -31.56
N LYS A 359 -4.67 18.10 -32.18
CA LYS A 359 -4.83 19.55 -31.92
C LYS A 359 -5.54 19.79 -30.60
#